data_460f537ad44fbc8635fc0134e45746a8
#
_entry.id   460f537ad44fbc8635fc0134e45746a8
#
_cell.length_a   1.000
_cell.length_b   1.000
_cell.length_c   1.000
_cell.angle_alpha   90.00
_cell.angle_beta   90.00
_cell.angle_gamma   90.00
#
_symmetry.space_group_name_H-M   'P 1'
#
loop_
_entity.id
_entity.type
_entity.pdbx_description
1 polymer ?
#
loop_
_entity_poly.entity_id
_entity_poly.type
_entity_poly.pdbx_seq_one_letter_code
_entity_poly.pdbx_strand_id
1 'polypeptide(L)'
;ITKMEISEKPKRPESNREYLTLDEVKRLMRTSCGNEMVKRAFLFSCFTGLRLSDIEALTWDRIRDSGKGMQVESTQIKTGKAVYVPLSSNALAQLPERGRGRVFHLPVRYTMGEILANWVKRAGITKHITYHCSRHTYATLLLTFGANLYTVSALLGHTDISTTQIYAKIVDENKRKTVDLIPDIGER
;
A
#
# COMPACT_ATOMS: atom_id res chain seq x y z
N ILE A 1 -4.60 29.58 -43.24
CA ILE A 1 -5.20 28.79 -42.18
C ILE A 1 -4.05 28.28 -41.32
N THR A 2 -3.82 28.97 -40.21
CA THR A 2 -2.67 28.75 -39.30
C THR A 2 -2.95 27.52 -38.44
N LYS A 3 -2.10 26.49 -38.51
CA LYS A 3 -2.12 25.35 -37.60
C LYS A 3 -1.82 25.84 -36.20
N MET A 4 -2.78 25.67 -35.28
CA MET A 4 -2.54 25.83 -33.84
C MET A 4 -1.59 24.74 -33.36
N GLU A 5 -0.42 25.15 -32.88
CA GLU A 5 0.51 24.26 -32.15
C GLU A 5 -0.16 23.76 -30.88
N ILE A 6 -0.28 22.46 -30.75
CA ILE A 6 -0.72 21.80 -29.53
C ILE A 6 0.43 21.96 -28.53
N SER A 7 0.30 22.88 -27.60
CA SER A 7 1.27 23.05 -26.51
C SER A 7 1.32 21.75 -25.70
N GLU A 8 2.42 21.03 -25.78
CA GLU A 8 2.71 19.90 -24.90
C GLU A 8 2.68 20.40 -23.45
N LYS A 9 1.75 19.86 -22.66
CA LYS A 9 1.75 20.10 -21.21
C LYS A 9 3.09 19.63 -20.64
N PRO A 10 3.79 20.45 -19.84
CA PRO A 10 5.07 20.05 -19.28
C PRO A 10 4.89 18.75 -18.50
N LYS A 11 5.74 17.75 -18.80
CA LYS A 11 5.79 16.49 -18.05
C LYS A 11 6.00 16.83 -16.57
N ARG A 12 5.06 16.43 -15.72
CA ARG A 12 5.25 16.57 -14.27
C ARG A 12 6.53 15.84 -13.89
N PRO A 13 7.43 16.45 -13.08
CA PRO A 13 8.64 15.78 -12.64
C PRO A 13 8.26 14.47 -11.99
N GLU A 14 9.01 13.39 -12.26
CA GLU A 14 8.85 12.11 -11.58
C GLU A 14 8.92 12.35 -10.08
N SER A 15 7.78 12.32 -9.40
CA SER A 15 7.75 12.41 -7.96
C SER A 15 8.37 11.14 -7.41
N ASN A 16 9.53 11.25 -6.80
CA ASN A 16 10.17 10.14 -6.10
C ASN A 16 9.26 9.75 -4.93
N ARG A 17 8.41 8.74 -5.16
CA ARG A 17 7.40 8.32 -4.18
C ARG A 17 8.07 7.39 -3.19
N GLU A 18 8.30 7.89 -1.98
CA GLU A 18 8.90 7.11 -0.91
C GLU A 18 8.03 5.91 -0.53
N TYR A 19 8.70 4.81 -0.27
CA TYR A 19 8.12 3.57 0.24
C TYR A 19 9.09 2.89 1.20
N LEU A 20 8.57 1.97 1.99
CA LEU A 20 9.35 1.18 2.94
C LEU A 20 9.76 -0.15 2.30
N THR A 21 11.01 -0.54 2.46
CA THR A 21 11.46 -1.90 2.17
C THR A 21 10.89 -2.88 3.21
N LEU A 22 10.94 -4.18 2.93
CA LEU A 22 10.51 -5.19 3.90
C LEU A 22 11.25 -5.07 5.24
N ASP A 23 12.56 -4.80 5.21
CA ASP A 23 13.35 -4.65 6.42
C ASP A 23 13.02 -3.37 7.20
N GLU A 24 12.67 -2.29 6.50
CA GLU A 24 12.18 -1.08 7.14
C GLU A 24 10.82 -1.29 7.80
N VAL A 25 9.90 -2.04 7.16
CA VAL A 25 8.62 -2.43 7.77
C VAL A 25 8.87 -3.28 9.02
N LYS A 26 9.77 -4.27 8.97
CA LYS A 26 10.14 -5.08 10.14
C LYS A 26 10.73 -4.24 11.27
N ARG A 27 11.58 -3.24 10.96
CA ARG A 27 12.12 -2.31 11.97
C ARG A 27 11.02 -1.48 12.62
N LEU A 28 10.09 -0.94 11.84
CA LEU A 28 8.92 -0.22 12.37
C LEU A 28 8.08 -1.11 13.29
N MET A 29 7.80 -2.34 12.89
CA MET A 29 7.03 -3.28 13.72
C MET A 29 7.66 -3.49 15.11
N ARG A 30 8.99 -3.57 15.17
CA ARG A 30 9.77 -3.78 16.42
C ARG A 30 9.97 -2.49 17.23
N THR A 31 9.80 -1.33 16.61
CA THR A 31 10.00 -0.03 17.26
C THR A 31 8.71 0.42 17.95
N SER A 32 8.82 0.90 19.18
CA SER A 32 7.69 1.48 19.91
C SER A 32 7.19 2.74 19.21
N CYS A 33 5.88 2.81 18.95
CA CYS A 33 5.19 4.00 18.47
C CYS A 33 4.54 4.73 19.65
N GLY A 34 4.50 6.04 19.63
CA GLY A 34 3.85 6.83 20.70
C GLY A 34 2.32 6.64 20.76
N ASN A 35 1.73 5.98 19.76
CA ASN A 35 0.31 5.67 19.71
C ASN A 35 0.12 4.32 18.99
N GLU A 36 -0.33 3.31 19.72
CA GLU A 36 -0.48 1.95 19.21
C GLU A 36 -1.55 1.86 18.11
N MET A 37 -2.60 2.67 18.18
CA MET A 37 -3.65 2.68 17.16
C MET A 37 -3.14 3.23 15.82
N VAL A 38 -2.31 4.28 15.85
CA VAL A 38 -1.63 4.82 14.65
C VAL A 38 -0.67 3.78 14.06
N LYS A 39 0.10 3.09 14.90
CA LYS A 39 1.00 2.00 14.49
C LYS A 39 0.23 0.91 13.74
N ARG A 40 -0.81 0.37 14.37
CA ARG A 40 -1.64 -0.69 13.80
C ARG A 40 -2.28 -0.27 12.49
N ALA A 41 -2.89 0.92 12.44
CA ALA A 41 -3.53 1.43 11.24
C ALA A 41 -2.55 1.63 10.07
N PHE A 42 -1.35 2.18 10.34
CA PHE A 42 -0.32 2.35 9.33
C PHE A 42 0.19 1.01 8.79
N LEU A 43 0.52 0.07 9.67
CA LEU A 43 0.96 -1.27 9.27
C LEU A 43 -0.14 -2.05 8.55
N PHE A 44 -1.39 -1.95 9.02
CA PHE A 44 -2.54 -2.52 8.30
C PHE A 44 -2.63 -1.98 6.87
N SER A 45 -2.42 -0.67 6.70
CA SER A 45 -2.37 -0.05 5.38
C SER A 45 -1.18 -0.54 4.53
N CYS A 46 -0.02 -0.84 5.15
CA CYS A 46 1.13 -1.46 4.46
C CYS A 46 0.83 -2.88 3.96
N PHE A 47 -0.14 -3.58 4.55
CA PHE A 47 -0.52 -4.95 4.20
C PHE A 47 -1.84 -5.08 3.44
N THR A 48 -2.56 -3.99 3.21
CA THR A 48 -3.85 -3.97 2.50
C THR A 48 -3.90 -2.98 1.35
N GLY A 49 -3.01 -1.98 1.35
CA GLY A 49 -3.01 -0.90 0.38
C GLY A 49 -4.18 0.09 0.51
N LEU A 50 -5.01 -0.01 1.54
CA LEU A 50 -6.13 0.90 1.76
C LEU A 50 -5.64 2.34 1.96
N ARG A 51 -6.39 3.31 1.46
CA ARG A 51 -6.10 4.74 1.67
C ARG A 51 -6.43 5.14 3.12
N LEU A 52 -5.80 6.21 3.61
CA LEU A 52 -6.11 6.73 4.94
C LEU A 52 -7.61 6.99 5.14
N SER A 53 -8.28 7.58 4.16
CA SER A 53 -9.72 7.82 4.22
C SER A 53 -10.54 6.54 4.37
N ASP A 54 -10.10 5.46 3.72
CA ASP A 54 -10.77 4.15 3.80
C ASP A 54 -10.51 3.51 5.17
N ILE A 55 -9.30 3.69 5.73
CA ILE A 55 -8.93 3.24 7.10
C ILE A 55 -9.72 4.00 8.17
N GLU A 56 -9.84 5.33 8.04
CA GLU A 56 -10.61 6.18 8.97
C GLU A 56 -12.11 5.80 8.99
N ALA A 57 -12.63 5.34 7.86
CA ALA A 57 -14.02 4.93 7.70
C ALA A 57 -14.28 3.43 7.93
N LEU A 58 -13.21 2.61 8.08
CA LEU A 58 -13.35 1.17 8.22
C LEU A 58 -14.08 0.77 9.49
N THR A 59 -15.11 -0.05 9.34
CA THR A 59 -15.92 -0.57 10.46
C THR A 59 -15.85 -2.10 10.53
N TRP A 60 -16.11 -2.67 11.68
CA TRP A 60 -16.02 -4.10 11.93
C TRP A 60 -16.98 -4.95 11.12
N ASP A 61 -18.12 -4.41 10.70
CA ASP A 61 -19.09 -5.07 9.83
C ASP A 61 -18.61 -5.20 8.38
N ARG A 62 -17.55 -4.45 8.02
CA ARG A 62 -16.89 -4.54 6.71
C ARG A 62 -15.77 -5.57 6.66
N ILE A 63 -15.41 -6.16 7.80
CA ILE A 63 -14.42 -7.23 7.89
C ILE A 63 -15.18 -8.55 8.03
N ARG A 64 -15.20 -9.33 6.95
CA ARG A 64 -16.02 -10.54 6.82
C ARG A 64 -15.21 -11.74 6.36
N ASP A 65 -15.68 -12.91 6.73
CA ASP A 65 -15.21 -14.16 6.15
C ASP A 65 -15.95 -14.40 4.82
N SER A 66 -15.19 -14.56 3.74
CA SER A 66 -15.69 -14.87 2.40
C SER A 66 -15.84 -16.37 2.14
N GLY A 67 -15.56 -17.24 3.12
CA GLY A 67 -15.42 -18.69 2.93
C GLY A 67 -14.07 -19.11 2.34
N LYS A 68 -13.25 -18.13 1.92
CA LYS A 68 -11.85 -18.30 1.46
C LYS A 68 -10.86 -17.54 2.34
N GLY A 69 -11.33 -17.03 3.48
CA GLY A 69 -10.59 -16.23 4.44
C GLY A 69 -11.18 -14.84 4.64
N MET A 70 -10.63 -14.15 5.62
CA MET A 70 -11.07 -12.80 5.98
C MET A 70 -10.75 -11.79 4.90
N GLN A 71 -11.67 -10.87 4.63
CA GLN A 71 -11.49 -9.77 3.68
C GLN A 71 -12.13 -8.48 4.20
N VAL A 72 -11.64 -7.35 3.70
CA VAL A 72 -12.32 -6.06 3.83
C VAL A 72 -13.21 -5.87 2.61
N GLU A 73 -14.48 -5.57 2.85
CA GLU A 73 -15.44 -5.13 1.85
C GLU A 73 -15.66 -3.64 2.01
N SER A 74 -15.19 -2.84 1.09
CA SER A 74 -15.26 -1.39 1.20
C SER A 74 -15.63 -0.75 -0.12
N THR A 75 -16.31 0.38 -0.05
CA THR A 75 -16.45 1.29 -1.19
C THR A 75 -15.45 2.40 -1.00
N GLN A 76 -14.50 2.52 -1.92
CA GLN A 76 -13.47 3.56 -1.83
C GLN A 76 -14.11 4.96 -1.85
N ILE A 77 -13.89 5.75 -0.82
CA ILE A 77 -14.48 7.09 -0.67
C ILE A 77 -14.12 7.98 -1.86
N LYS A 78 -12.87 7.92 -2.32
CA LYS A 78 -12.38 8.77 -3.42
C LYS A 78 -12.94 8.39 -4.79
N THR A 79 -13.24 7.13 -5.06
CA THR A 79 -13.56 6.62 -6.40
C THR A 79 -14.95 6.02 -6.52
N GLY A 80 -15.66 5.81 -5.40
CA GLY A 80 -16.96 5.14 -5.35
C GLY A 80 -16.93 3.65 -5.73
N LYS A 81 -15.73 3.06 -5.98
CA LYS A 81 -15.63 1.65 -6.36
C LYS A 81 -15.73 0.72 -5.16
N ALA A 82 -16.47 -0.36 -5.32
CA ALA A 82 -16.42 -1.50 -4.43
C ALA A 82 -15.04 -2.17 -4.56
N VAL A 83 -14.37 -2.39 -3.43
CA VAL A 83 -13.06 -3.05 -3.35
C VAL A 83 -13.14 -4.16 -2.33
N TYR A 84 -12.67 -5.33 -2.74
CA TYR A 84 -12.53 -6.50 -1.88
C TYR A 84 -11.04 -6.73 -1.68
N VAL A 85 -10.58 -6.60 -0.44
CA VAL A 85 -9.16 -6.78 -0.10
C VAL A 85 -9.03 -7.97 0.82
N PRO A 86 -8.50 -9.11 0.33
CA PRO A 86 -8.18 -10.26 1.18
C PRO A 86 -7.15 -9.85 2.25
N LEU A 87 -7.34 -10.35 3.47
CA LEU A 87 -6.47 -10.06 4.59
C LEU A 87 -5.47 -11.19 4.80
N SER A 88 -4.19 -10.86 4.64
CA SER A 88 -3.09 -11.75 5.01
C SER A 88 -2.98 -11.89 6.55
N SER A 89 -2.24 -12.89 7.03
CA SER A 89 -1.92 -13.02 8.45
C SER A 89 -1.26 -11.76 9.04
N ASN A 90 -0.39 -11.11 8.25
CA ASN A 90 0.24 -9.85 8.65
C ASN A 90 -0.79 -8.71 8.83
N ALA A 91 -1.78 -8.63 7.95
CA ALA A 91 -2.85 -7.65 8.07
C ALA A 91 -3.75 -7.96 9.29
N LEU A 92 -4.15 -9.23 9.44
CA LEU A 92 -4.98 -9.67 10.59
C LEU A 92 -4.32 -9.37 11.93
N ALA A 93 -3.00 -9.56 12.04
CA ALA A 93 -2.23 -9.26 13.25
C ALA A 93 -2.25 -7.77 13.65
N GLN A 94 -2.57 -6.87 12.71
CA GLN A 94 -2.66 -5.43 12.99
C GLN A 94 -4.05 -5.00 13.45
N LEU A 95 -5.07 -5.85 13.31
CA LEU A 95 -6.39 -5.52 13.82
C LEU A 95 -6.36 -5.42 15.34
N PRO A 96 -6.98 -4.39 15.94
CA PRO A 96 -7.20 -4.35 17.38
C PRO A 96 -8.21 -5.42 17.79
N GLU A 97 -8.47 -5.53 19.08
CA GLU A 97 -9.53 -6.39 19.60
C GLU A 97 -10.87 -6.03 18.93
N ARG A 98 -11.63 -7.08 18.55
CA ARG A 98 -12.89 -6.90 17.82
C ARG A 98 -13.90 -6.16 18.68
N GLY A 99 -14.41 -5.05 18.14
CA GLY A 99 -15.40 -4.21 18.80
C GLY A 99 -16.61 -3.93 17.91
N ARG A 100 -17.28 -2.80 18.18
CA ARG A 100 -18.38 -2.26 17.39
C ARG A 100 -17.97 -0.94 16.73
N GLY A 101 -18.55 -0.62 15.58
CA GLY A 101 -18.27 0.61 14.87
C GLY A 101 -16.90 0.63 14.20
N ARG A 102 -16.17 1.71 14.32
CA ARG A 102 -14.85 1.89 13.66
C ARG A 102 -13.80 0.94 14.18
N VAL A 103 -12.99 0.40 13.28
CA VAL A 103 -11.86 -0.48 13.63
C VAL A 103 -10.70 0.33 14.23
N PHE A 104 -10.37 1.48 13.64
CA PHE A 104 -9.27 2.32 14.07
C PHE A 104 -9.78 3.68 14.57
N HIS A 105 -9.49 4.01 15.82
CA HIS A 105 -9.76 5.31 16.42
C HIS A 105 -8.50 6.17 16.32
N LEU A 106 -8.41 6.94 15.24
CA LEU A 106 -7.22 7.71 14.91
C LEU A 106 -7.34 9.17 15.41
N PRO A 107 -6.23 9.79 15.83
CA PRO A 107 -6.20 11.22 16.11
C PRO A 107 -6.35 12.03 14.82
N VAL A 108 -6.50 13.34 14.95
CA VAL A 108 -6.53 14.25 13.80
C VAL A 108 -5.26 14.07 12.94
N ARG A 109 -5.38 14.29 11.63
CA ARG A 109 -4.33 13.98 10.65
C ARG A 109 -3.00 14.66 10.94
N TYR A 110 -3.03 15.88 11.47
CA TYR A 110 -1.81 16.61 11.86
C TYR A 110 -1.05 15.83 12.94
N THR A 111 -1.69 15.52 14.05
CA THR A 111 -1.09 14.75 15.17
C THR A 111 -0.63 13.37 14.72
N MET A 112 -1.40 12.71 13.86
CA MET A 112 -1.01 11.42 13.29
C MET A 112 0.28 11.54 12.46
N GLY A 113 0.43 12.61 11.68
CA GLY A 113 1.65 12.90 10.92
C GLY A 113 2.88 13.06 11.81
N GLU A 114 2.75 13.79 12.93
CA GLU A 114 3.84 13.96 13.90
C GLU A 114 4.22 12.64 14.58
N ILE A 115 3.22 11.85 14.99
CA ILE A 115 3.45 10.53 15.59
C ILE A 115 4.20 9.63 14.60
N LEU A 116 3.76 9.59 13.34
CA LEU A 116 4.38 8.79 12.29
C LEU A 116 5.84 9.22 12.03
N ALA A 117 6.09 10.52 11.88
CA ALA A 117 7.43 11.05 11.64
C ALA A 117 8.40 10.71 12.79
N ASN A 118 7.97 10.87 14.04
CA ASN A 118 8.74 10.53 15.22
C ASN A 118 9.01 9.03 15.34
N TRP A 119 8.04 8.20 14.97
CA TRP A 119 8.18 6.74 14.98
C TRP A 119 9.17 6.26 13.90
N VAL A 120 9.05 6.77 12.68
CA VAL A 120 9.96 6.50 11.55
C VAL A 120 11.40 6.87 11.91
N LYS A 121 11.61 8.06 12.51
CA LYS A 121 12.91 8.51 12.99
C LYS A 121 13.49 7.57 14.05
N ARG A 122 12.68 7.15 15.04
CA ARG A 122 13.10 6.18 16.08
C ARG A 122 13.47 4.82 15.50
N ALA A 123 12.85 4.41 14.42
CA ALA A 123 13.18 3.17 13.72
C ALA A 123 14.47 3.28 12.88
N GLY A 124 15.17 4.42 12.90
CA GLY A 124 16.38 4.66 12.12
C GLY A 124 16.13 4.71 10.61
N ILE A 125 14.95 5.15 10.20
CA ILE A 125 14.59 5.31 8.79
C ILE A 125 14.72 6.80 8.44
N THR A 126 15.54 7.08 7.42
CA THR A 126 15.88 8.45 6.99
C THR A 126 14.92 9.00 5.93
N LYS A 127 14.08 8.14 5.35
CA LYS A 127 13.08 8.52 4.34
C LYS A 127 11.99 9.39 4.94
N HIS A 128 11.46 10.32 4.13
CA HIS A 128 10.27 11.09 4.49
C HIS A 128 9.00 10.27 4.28
N ILE A 129 8.55 9.59 5.33
CA ILE A 129 7.38 8.70 5.28
C ILE A 129 6.15 9.44 5.74
N THR A 130 5.20 9.60 4.83
CA THR A 130 3.83 10.06 5.11
C THR A 130 2.88 8.86 5.18
N TYR A 131 1.64 9.06 5.64
CA TYR A 131 0.69 7.94 5.69
C TYR A 131 0.46 7.31 4.30
N HIS A 132 0.50 8.10 3.23
CA HIS A 132 0.30 7.59 1.88
C HIS A 132 1.42 6.63 1.41
N CYS A 133 2.61 6.72 2.01
CA CYS A 133 3.71 5.81 1.75
C CYS A 133 3.38 4.36 2.12
N SER A 134 2.45 4.10 3.05
CA SER A 134 1.98 2.75 3.38
C SER A 134 1.41 2.03 2.15
N ARG A 135 0.63 2.74 1.35
CA ARG A 135 0.04 2.19 0.12
C ARG A 135 1.10 1.98 -0.98
N HIS A 136 2.10 2.87 -1.09
CA HIS A 136 3.24 2.65 -1.97
C HIS A 136 4.05 1.44 -1.53
N THR A 137 4.25 1.28 -0.22
CA THR A 137 4.90 0.11 0.38
C THR A 137 4.19 -1.18 0.00
N TYR A 138 2.86 -1.24 0.15
CA TYR A 138 2.07 -2.40 -0.25
C TYR A 138 2.28 -2.79 -1.72
N ALA A 139 2.12 -1.82 -2.62
CA ALA A 139 2.30 -2.05 -4.05
C ALA A 139 3.71 -2.52 -4.39
N THR A 140 4.72 -1.86 -3.83
CA THR A 140 6.13 -2.16 -4.06
C THR A 140 6.49 -3.56 -3.55
N LEU A 141 6.08 -3.91 -2.33
CA LEU A 141 6.34 -5.23 -1.76
C LEU A 141 5.69 -6.34 -2.60
N LEU A 142 4.42 -6.18 -2.99
CA LEU A 142 3.76 -7.17 -3.84
C LEU A 142 4.52 -7.40 -5.16
N LEU A 143 4.93 -6.33 -5.83
CA LEU A 143 5.68 -6.43 -7.08
C LEU A 143 7.08 -7.02 -6.86
N THR A 144 7.76 -6.67 -5.78
CA THR A 144 9.08 -7.22 -5.42
C THR A 144 9.00 -8.74 -5.18
N PHE A 145 7.87 -9.21 -4.64
CA PHE A 145 7.63 -10.65 -4.43
C PHE A 145 6.95 -11.35 -5.61
N GLY A 146 6.90 -10.72 -6.79
CA GLY A 146 6.52 -11.38 -8.04
C GLY A 146 5.05 -11.24 -8.43
N ALA A 147 4.24 -10.45 -7.71
CA ALA A 147 2.89 -10.16 -8.16
C ALA A 147 2.93 -9.39 -9.48
N ASN A 148 1.99 -9.69 -10.40
CA ASN A 148 1.90 -8.93 -11.63
C ASN A 148 1.24 -7.55 -11.40
N LEU A 149 1.60 -6.59 -12.24
CA LEU A 149 1.15 -5.19 -12.13
C LEU A 149 -0.37 -5.06 -12.20
N TYR A 150 -1.04 -5.89 -13.01
CA TYR A 150 -2.49 -5.86 -13.18
C TYR A 150 -3.21 -6.25 -11.89
N THR A 151 -2.76 -7.34 -11.24
CA THR A 151 -3.30 -7.77 -9.94
C THR A 151 -3.11 -6.71 -8.87
N VAL A 152 -1.91 -6.10 -8.80
CA VAL A 152 -1.64 -5.01 -7.85
C VAL A 152 -2.55 -3.81 -8.12
N SER A 153 -2.75 -3.43 -9.39
CA SER A 153 -3.66 -2.35 -9.78
C SER A 153 -5.10 -2.63 -9.33
N ALA A 154 -5.58 -3.87 -9.52
CA ALA A 154 -6.91 -4.30 -9.09
C ALA A 154 -7.06 -4.25 -7.56
N LEU A 155 -6.09 -4.77 -6.80
CA LEU A 155 -6.08 -4.72 -5.32
C LEU A 155 -6.08 -3.28 -4.79
N LEU A 156 -5.38 -2.39 -5.46
CA LEU A 156 -5.39 -0.96 -5.15
C LEU A 156 -6.70 -0.27 -5.58
N GLY A 157 -7.52 -0.90 -6.41
CA GLY A 157 -8.74 -0.30 -6.97
C GLY A 157 -8.43 0.91 -7.86
N HIS A 158 -7.33 0.85 -8.64
CA HIS A 158 -7.06 1.86 -9.64
C HIS A 158 -8.01 1.68 -10.83
N THR A 159 -8.59 2.79 -11.29
CA THR A 159 -9.45 2.79 -12.50
C THR A 159 -8.61 2.73 -13.77
N ASP A 160 -7.40 3.24 -13.71
CA ASP A 160 -6.45 3.29 -14.80
C ASP A 160 -5.11 2.66 -14.34
N ILE A 161 -4.65 1.67 -15.08
CA ILE A 161 -3.40 0.95 -14.81
C ILE A 161 -2.18 1.88 -14.92
N SER A 162 -2.27 2.97 -15.69
CA SER A 162 -1.21 3.96 -15.80
C SER A 162 -0.81 4.54 -14.44
N THR A 163 -1.76 4.62 -13.50
CA THR A 163 -1.49 5.02 -12.11
C THR A 163 -0.54 4.05 -11.40
N THR A 164 -0.48 2.80 -11.85
CA THR A 164 0.38 1.75 -11.30
C THR A 164 1.73 1.67 -12.03
N GLN A 165 1.86 2.29 -13.20
CA GLN A 165 3.10 2.31 -13.99
C GLN A 165 4.29 2.99 -13.30
N ILE A 166 4.03 3.81 -12.27
CA ILE A 166 5.09 4.37 -11.41
C ILE A 166 5.97 3.29 -10.78
N TYR A 167 5.46 2.05 -10.69
CA TYR A 167 6.20 0.89 -10.20
C TYR A 167 6.85 0.06 -11.32
N ALA A 168 6.85 0.55 -12.57
CA ALA A 168 7.36 -0.19 -13.74
C ALA A 168 8.82 -0.62 -13.57
N LYS A 169 9.66 0.22 -12.94
CA LYS A 169 11.07 -0.11 -12.67
C LYS A 169 11.20 -1.41 -11.84
N ILE A 170 10.33 -1.62 -10.85
CA ILE A 170 10.33 -2.84 -10.01
C ILE A 170 9.94 -4.05 -10.85
N VAL A 171 8.99 -3.89 -11.77
CA VAL A 171 8.59 -4.95 -12.71
C VAL A 171 9.76 -5.32 -13.61
N ASP A 172 10.54 -4.35 -14.08
CA ASP A 172 11.70 -4.58 -14.96
C ASP A 172 12.83 -5.33 -14.25
N GLU A 173 13.08 -5.05 -12.97
CA GLU A 173 14.02 -5.83 -12.16
C GLU A 173 13.57 -7.28 -11.98
N ASN A 174 12.27 -7.52 -11.88
CA ASN A 174 11.72 -8.87 -11.74
C ASN A 174 11.70 -9.66 -13.06
N LYS A 175 11.75 -9.02 -14.22
CA LYS A 175 11.76 -9.70 -15.52
C LYS A 175 12.89 -10.72 -15.63
N ARG A 176 14.10 -10.38 -15.22
CA ARG A 176 15.26 -11.30 -15.24
C ARG A 176 14.98 -12.53 -14.39
N LYS A 177 14.55 -12.34 -13.14
CA LYS A 177 14.19 -13.45 -12.24
C LYS A 177 13.08 -14.35 -12.79
N THR A 178 12.15 -13.74 -13.53
CA THR A 178 11.03 -14.49 -14.15
C THR A 178 11.48 -15.36 -15.31
N VAL A 179 12.43 -14.91 -16.11
CA VAL A 179 13.00 -15.71 -17.21
C VAL A 179 13.73 -16.94 -16.67
N ASP A 180 14.43 -16.79 -15.55
CA ASP A 180 15.17 -17.88 -14.90
C ASP A 180 14.24 -18.96 -14.26
N LEU A 181 12.91 -18.73 -14.22
CA LEU A 181 11.95 -19.74 -13.80
C LEU A 181 11.73 -20.86 -14.86
N ILE A 182 12.12 -20.60 -16.11
CA ILE A 182 12.08 -21.64 -17.16
C ILE A 182 13.29 -22.54 -16.92
N PRO A 183 13.08 -23.85 -16.64
CA PRO A 183 14.20 -24.78 -16.47
C PRO A 183 15.08 -24.83 -17.71
N ASP A 184 16.37 -24.99 -17.51
CA ASP A 184 17.28 -25.30 -18.62
C ASP A 184 16.92 -26.66 -19.20
N ILE A 185 16.43 -26.68 -20.44
CA ILE A 185 16.05 -27.91 -21.16
C ILE A 185 17.14 -28.37 -22.14
N GLY A 186 18.31 -27.72 -22.10
CA GLY A 186 19.45 -28.12 -22.91
C GLY A 186 20.06 -29.44 -22.42
N GLU A 187 19.98 -30.50 -23.21
CA GLU A 187 20.83 -31.65 -23.04
C GLU A 187 22.29 -31.21 -23.30
N ARG A 188 23.17 -31.41 -22.31
CA ARG A 188 24.63 -31.33 -22.51
C ARG A 188 25.15 -32.68 -22.93
#